data_0e08f06d78db7912e20388f4aea777c9
#
_entry.id   0e08f06d78db7912e20388f4aea777c9
#
_cell.length_a   1.000
_cell.length_b   1.000
_cell.length_c   1.000
_cell.angle_alpha   90.00
_cell.angle_beta   90.00
_cell.angle_gamma   90.00
#
_symmetry.space_group_name_H-M   'P 1'
#
loop_
_entity.id
_entity.type
_entity.pdbx_description
1 polymer ?
#
loop_
_entity_poly.entity_id
_entity_poly.type
_entity_poly.pdbx_seq_one_letter_code
_entity_poly.pdbx_strand_id
1 'polypeptide(L)'
;FFKKPDINDGIYLTYNMLHKPALLGILGAIVGLKGHEKEGVLPEYYCKFRDLKVAVQPLASDNGNYRKEVITYNNGTGFASNEAGGNLIVKEQILLKPSYRCYLLLNTNDETEKRLYENIMSYRAEYIPYMGKNEFGVWWINPTEYSEFKAFHFNRDFKISSLFRKNDAVSKYIVKSSLPLFAKRDEKPTFIYF
;
A
#
# COMPACT_ATOMS: atom_id res chain seq x y z
N PHE A 1 -0.16 8.80 -2.68
CA PHE A 1 -0.72 8.45 -4.00
C PHE A 1 -0.35 7.01 -4.35
N PHE A 2 -1.34 6.17 -4.56
CA PHE A 2 -1.14 4.76 -4.95
C PHE A 2 -1.82 4.54 -6.29
N LYS A 3 -1.10 4.77 -7.37
CA LYS A 3 -1.62 4.78 -8.73
C LYS A 3 -2.36 3.48 -9.08
N LYS A 4 -3.58 3.61 -9.62
CA LYS A 4 -4.30 2.49 -10.22
C LYS A 4 -3.78 2.25 -11.64
N PRO A 5 -3.24 1.05 -11.94
CA PRO A 5 -2.62 0.81 -13.23
C PRO A 5 -3.61 0.77 -14.40
N ASP A 6 -4.85 0.43 -14.11
CA ASP A 6 -5.88 0.17 -15.13
C ASP A 6 -6.58 1.45 -15.65
N ILE A 7 -6.28 2.62 -15.04
CA ILE A 7 -6.97 3.87 -15.36
C ILE A 7 -5.93 4.94 -15.64
N ASN A 8 -5.72 5.22 -16.92
CA ASN A 8 -4.74 6.19 -17.40
C ASN A 8 -5.34 7.28 -18.31
N ASP A 9 -6.68 7.38 -18.36
CA ASP A 9 -7.36 8.32 -19.24
C ASP A 9 -7.63 9.63 -18.50
N GLY A 10 -6.85 10.64 -18.84
CA GLY A 10 -7.01 12.03 -18.40
C GLY A 10 -6.62 12.32 -16.95
N ILE A 11 -6.90 11.42 -16.00
CA ILE A 11 -6.57 11.59 -14.57
C ILE A 11 -6.01 10.28 -14.00
N TYR A 12 -4.88 10.36 -13.33
CA TYR A 12 -4.34 9.23 -12.57
C TYR A 12 -5.09 9.06 -11.26
N LEU A 13 -5.82 7.96 -11.12
CA LEU A 13 -6.57 7.65 -9.92
C LEU A 13 -5.71 6.92 -8.89
N THR A 14 -5.98 7.18 -7.60
CA THR A 14 -5.33 6.50 -6.48
C THR A 14 -6.19 5.36 -5.93
N TYR A 15 -5.55 4.30 -5.42
CA TYR A 15 -6.20 3.41 -4.48
C TYR A 15 -6.59 4.17 -3.21
N ASN A 16 -7.63 3.68 -2.54
CA ASN A 16 -8.18 4.35 -1.36
C ASN A 16 -7.33 4.14 -0.09
N MET A 17 -6.48 3.12 -0.11
CA MET A 17 -5.69 2.71 1.06
C MET A 17 -4.29 2.27 0.67
N LEU A 18 -3.40 2.27 1.65
CA LEU A 18 -2.12 1.59 1.60
C LEU A 18 -2.35 0.08 1.42
N HIS A 19 -1.96 -0.47 0.28
CA HIS A 19 -2.06 -1.89 -0.01
C HIS A 19 -0.71 -2.60 0.22
N LYS A 20 -0.73 -3.93 0.36
CA LYS A 20 0.47 -4.71 0.71
C LYS A 20 1.68 -4.39 -0.18
N PRO A 21 1.62 -4.40 -1.53
CA PRO A 21 2.80 -4.09 -2.34
C PRO A 21 3.43 -2.72 -2.03
N ALA A 22 2.62 -1.69 -1.79
CA ALA A 22 3.15 -0.37 -1.42
C ALA A 22 3.75 -0.37 0.00
N LEU A 23 3.14 -1.07 0.95
CA LEU A 23 3.74 -1.25 2.27
C LEU A 23 5.08 -1.97 2.18
N LEU A 24 5.20 -3.05 1.38
CA LEU A 24 6.47 -3.75 1.19
C LEU A 24 7.56 -2.84 0.63
N GLY A 25 7.20 -1.89 -0.25
CA GLY A 25 8.13 -0.88 -0.74
C GLY A 25 8.64 0.05 0.37
N ILE A 26 7.75 0.48 1.27
CA ILE A 26 8.12 1.27 2.45
C ILE A 26 9.08 0.47 3.35
N LEU A 27 8.75 -0.79 3.65
CA LEU A 27 9.60 -1.66 4.47
C LEU A 27 10.96 -1.93 3.79
N GLY A 28 10.95 -2.10 2.47
CA GLY A 28 12.19 -2.24 1.69
C GLY A 28 13.10 -1.01 1.80
N ALA A 29 12.53 0.20 1.74
CA ALA A 29 13.28 1.44 1.92
C ALA A 29 13.90 1.54 3.32
N ILE A 30 13.19 1.08 4.37
CA ILE A 30 13.70 1.07 5.75
C ILE A 30 14.97 0.22 5.88
N VAL A 31 15.06 -0.90 5.18
CA VAL A 31 16.23 -1.82 5.25
C VAL A 31 17.17 -1.70 4.05
N GLY A 32 16.94 -0.77 3.13
CA GLY A 32 17.83 -0.52 2.01
C GLY A 32 17.76 -1.54 0.88
N LEU A 33 16.62 -2.22 0.70
CA LEU A 33 16.41 -3.12 -0.44
C LEU A 33 16.11 -2.31 -1.71
N LYS A 34 16.61 -2.83 -2.83
CA LYS A 34 16.48 -2.15 -4.12
C LYS A 34 15.04 -2.14 -4.62
N GLY A 35 14.70 -1.01 -5.26
CA GLY A 35 13.43 -0.79 -5.93
C GLY A 35 13.36 -1.44 -7.31
N HIS A 36 12.57 -0.85 -8.18
CA HIS A 36 12.40 -1.31 -9.56
C HIS A 36 13.59 -0.85 -10.40
N GLU A 37 14.38 -1.78 -10.91
CA GLU A 37 15.57 -1.48 -11.72
C GLU A 37 15.37 -1.81 -13.20
N LYS A 38 14.57 -2.84 -13.52
CA LYS A 38 14.39 -3.32 -14.89
C LYS A 38 12.95 -3.74 -15.13
N GLU A 39 12.44 -3.40 -16.30
CA GLU A 39 11.10 -3.81 -16.72
C GLU A 39 10.96 -5.34 -16.76
N GLY A 40 9.82 -5.85 -16.30
CA GLY A 40 9.52 -7.28 -16.21
C GLY A 40 10.19 -8.02 -15.05
N VAL A 41 11.04 -7.34 -14.25
CA VAL A 41 11.70 -7.94 -13.08
C VAL A 41 11.07 -7.39 -11.81
N LEU A 42 10.69 -8.30 -10.91
CA LEU A 42 10.17 -7.91 -9.60
C LEU A 42 11.28 -7.28 -8.76
N PRO A 43 11.02 -6.17 -8.07
CA PRO A 43 12.01 -5.50 -7.24
C PRO A 43 12.44 -6.38 -6.06
N GLU A 44 13.67 -6.15 -5.59
CA GLU A 44 14.28 -6.94 -4.50
C GLU A 44 13.41 -6.95 -3.25
N TYR A 45 12.91 -5.78 -2.82
CA TYR A 45 12.04 -5.67 -1.65
C TYR A 45 10.80 -6.56 -1.77
N TYR A 46 10.22 -6.67 -2.96
CA TYR A 46 9.04 -7.49 -3.18
C TYR A 46 9.38 -8.98 -3.11
N CYS A 47 10.50 -9.40 -3.71
CA CYS A 47 10.96 -10.79 -3.65
C CYS A 47 11.24 -11.22 -2.21
N LYS A 48 11.81 -10.33 -1.40
CA LYS A 48 12.14 -10.60 0.01
C LYS A 48 10.91 -10.64 0.91
N PHE A 49 9.98 -9.72 0.73
CA PHE A 49 8.88 -9.51 1.68
C PHE A 49 7.49 -9.97 1.19
N ARG A 50 7.36 -10.53 -0.01
CA ARG A 50 6.04 -10.94 -0.55
C ARG A 50 5.27 -11.89 0.36
N ASP A 51 5.97 -12.76 1.09
CA ASP A 51 5.40 -13.75 1.99
C ASP A 51 5.23 -13.24 3.43
N LEU A 52 5.76 -12.05 3.73
CA LEU A 52 5.59 -11.40 5.02
C LEU A 52 4.11 -11.22 5.35
N LYS A 53 3.71 -11.62 6.54
CA LYS A 53 2.35 -11.45 7.03
C LYS A 53 2.18 -10.03 7.57
N VAL A 54 1.29 -9.28 6.94
CA VAL A 54 1.02 -7.89 7.29
C VAL A 54 -0.48 -7.62 7.39
N ALA A 55 -0.85 -6.67 8.26
CA ALA A 55 -2.19 -6.11 8.26
C ALA A 55 -2.09 -4.58 8.27
N VAL A 56 -3.03 -3.91 7.60
CA VAL A 56 -3.07 -2.45 7.48
C VAL A 56 -4.43 -1.97 7.95
N GLN A 57 -4.43 -1.19 9.01
CA GLN A 57 -5.62 -0.57 9.57
C GLN A 57 -5.61 0.92 9.24
N PRO A 58 -6.64 1.47 8.57
CA PRO A 58 -6.77 2.91 8.38
C PRO A 58 -7.09 3.60 9.69
N LEU A 59 -6.42 4.71 9.97
CA LEU A 59 -6.65 5.56 11.13
C LEU A 59 -7.27 6.88 10.69
N ALA A 60 -8.07 7.51 11.58
CA ALA A 60 -8.67 8.82 11.33
C ALA A 60 -9.36 8.93 9.95
N SER A 61 -10.10 7.87 9.59
CA SER A 61 -10.77 7.74 8.31
C SER A 61 -12.26 7.46 8.50
N ASP A 62 -13.07 7.79 7.50
CA ASP A 62 -14.48 7.38 7.47
C ASP A 62 -14.59 5.98 6.87
N ASN A 63 -14.71 4.97 7.73
CA ASN A 63 -14.80 3.56 7.36
C ASN A 63 -13.72 3.12 6.34
N GLY A 64 -12.49 3.56 6.55
CA GLY A 64 -11.37 3.29 5.64
C GLY A 64 -11.28 4.21 4.43
N ASN A 65 -12.16 5.21 4.32
CA ASN A 65 -12.12 6.18 3.25
C ASN A 65 -11.41 7.46 3.70
N TYR A 66 -10.47 7.91 2.89
CA TYR A 66 -9.83 9.21 3.04
C TYR A 66 -10.38 10.20 2.04
N ARG A 67 -10.43 11.47 2.43
CA ARG A 67 -10.72 12.56 1.50
C ARG A 67 -9.68 12.55 0.38
N LYS A 68 -10.16 12.79 -0.84
CA LYS A 68 -9.34 12.85 -2.05
C LYS A 68 -9.45 14.21 -2.71
N GLU A 69 -8.34 14.65 -3.28
CA GLU A 69 -8.32 15.84 -4.13
C GLU A 69 -7.61 15.53 -5.44
N VAL A 70 -7.93 16.28 -6.48
CA VAL A 70 -7.24 16.22 -7.77
C VAL A 70 -6.28 17.39 -7.80
N ILE A 71 -5.00 17.08 -7.95
CA ILE A 71 -3.97 18.08 -8.21
C ILE A 71 -3.62 18.08 -9.69
N THR A 72 -3.27 19.26 -10.18
CA THR A 72 -2.77 19.44 -11.55
C THR A 72 -1.41 20.11 -11.48
N TYR A 73 -0.43 19.54 -12.15
CA TYR A 73 0.91 20.10 -12.23
C TYR A 73 1.50 19.90 -13.61
N ASN A 74 2.49 20.69 -13.94
CA ASN A 74 3.26 20.57 -15.16
C ASN A 74 4.52 19.75 -14.89
N ASN A 75 4.70 18.69 -15.66
CA ASN A 75 5.95 17.92 -15.68
C ASN A 75 6.76 18.32 -16.90
N GLY A 76 7.68 19.28 -16.74
CA GLY A 76 8.57 19.77 -17.77
C GLY A 76 9.90 19.02 -17.90
N THR A 77 10.02 17.80 -17.32
CA THR A 77 11.24 16.99 -17.32
C THR A 77 11.12 15.74 -18.19
N GLY A 78 12.27 15.15 -18.56
CA GLY A 78 12.32 13.93 -19.33
C GLY A 78 11.79 14.11 -20.76
N PHE A 79 10.99 13.16 -21.23
CA PHE A 79 10.43 13.19 -22.59
C PHE A 79 9.58 14.43 -22.86
N ALA A 80 8.88 14.96 -21.86
CA ALA A 80 8.07 16.15 -22.04
C ALA A 80 8.88 17.40 -22.41
N SER A 81 10.15 17.48 -22.03
CA SER A 81 11.04 18.60 -22.39
C SER A 81 11.52 18.55 -23.85
N ASN A 82 11.43 17.40 -24.51
CA ASN A 82 11.88 17.18 -25.88
C ASN A 82 10.76 17.31 -26.91
N GLU A 83 9.51 17.45 -26.46
CA GLU A 83 8.34 17.62 -27.32
C GLU A 83 8.09 19.08 -27.68
N ALA A 84 7.54 19.34 -28.86
CA ALA A 84 7.14 20.69 -29.26
C ALA A 84 6.09 21.23 -28.26
N GLY A 85 6.47 22.26 -27.50
CA GLY A 85 5.66 22.81 -26.42
C GLY A 85 6.11 22.43 -25.01
N GLY A 86 6.91 21.37 -24.84
CA GLY A 86 7.66 21.02 -23.62
C GLY A 86 6.86 20.81 -22.33
N ASN A 87 5.55 20.73 -22.40
CA ASN A 87 4.64 20.72 -21.25
C ASN A 87 3.80 19.45 -21.19
N LEU A 88 4.01 18.64 -20.16
CA LEU A 88 3.10 17.55 -19.84
C LEU A 88 2.24 17.95 -18.63
N ILE A 89 1.01 18.30 -18.86
CA ILE A 89 0.04 18.56 -17.78
C ILE A 89 -0.44 17.24 -17.21
N VAL A 90 -0.10 16.97 -15.96
CA VAL A 90 -0.50 15.78 -15.24
C VAL A 90 -1.60 16.16 -14.26
N LYS A 91 -2.68 15.36 -14.28
CA LYS A 91 -3.75 15.42 -13.28
C LYS A 91 -3.72 14.12 -12.47
N GLU A 92 -3.64 14.22 -11.17
CA GLU A 92 -3.68 13.03 -10.31
C GLU A 92 -4.51 13.24 -9.05
N GLN A 93 -5.20 12.18 -8.66
CA GLN A 93 -5.98 12.13 -7.45
C GLN A 93 -5.09 11.68 -6.29
N ILE A 94 -5.05 12.47 -5.23
CA ILE A 94 -4.26 12.17 -4.02
C ILE A 94 -5.17 11.93 -2.81
N LEU A 95 -4.67 11.17 -1.83
CA LEU A 95 -5.28 11.04 -0.52
C LEU A 95 -4.81 12.17 0.40
N LEU A 96 -5.71 12.79 1.12
CA LEU A 96 -5.38 13.83 2.09
C LEU A 96 -5.11 13.25 3.47
N LYS A 97 -3.92 13.52 4.00
CA LYS A 97 -3.49 13.14 5.36
C LYS A 97 -3.78 11.67 5.73
N PRO A 98 -3.47 10.70 4.86
CA PRO A 98 -3.68 9.30 5.17
C PRO A 98 -2.78 8.88 6.33
N SER A 99 -3.34 8.08 7.24
CA SER A 99 -2.62 7.53 8.40
C SER A 99 -3.02 6.08 8.60
N TYR A 100 -2.03 5.21 8.82
CA TYR A 100 -2.24 3.78 8.93
C TYR A 100 -1.51 3.20 10.13
N ARG A 101 -2.14 2.22 10.78
CA ARG A 101 -1.43 1.31 11.68
C ARG A 101 -1.11 0.05 10.91
N CYS A 102 0.17 -0.26 10.79
CA CYS A 102 0.65 -1.44 10.10
C CYS A 102 1.12 -2.47 11.14
N TYR A 103 0.61 -3.69 11.03
CA TYR A 103 1.04 -4.81 11.85
C TYR A 103 1.91 -5.71 11.00
N LEU A 104 3.04 -6.12 11.54
CA LEU A 104 4.02 -6.97 10.87
C LEU A 104 4.28 -8.19 11.76
N LEU A 105 4.22 -9.39 11.19
CA LEU A 105 4.64 -10.61 11.86
C LEU A 105 6.03 -10.96 11.33
N LEU A 106 7.06 -10.61 12.09
CA LEU A 106 8.46 -10.75 11.70
C LEU A 106 9.07 -12.05 12.26
N ASN A 107 9.88 -12.69 11.44
CA ASN A 107 10.74 -13.80 11.84
C ASN A 107 12.16 -13.26 12.13
N THR A 108 12.48 -13.05 13.40
CA THR A 108 13.78 -12.52 13.83
C THR A 108 14.96 -13.47 13.60
N ASN A 109 14.73 -14.70 13.13
CA ASN A 109 15.79 -15.60 12.67
C ASN A 109 16.20 -15.30 11.21
N ASP A 110 15.39 -14.57 10.43
CA ASP A 110 15.80 -14.02 9.14
C ASP A 110 16.53 -12.69 9.35
N GLU A 111 17.73 -12.57 8.80
CA GLU A 111 18.58 -11.39 8.98
C GLU A 111 17.94 -10.10 8.45
N THR A 112 17.19 -10.19 7.35
CA THR A 112 16.53 -9.02 6.76
C THR A 112 15.37 -8.55 7.62
N GLU A 113 14.55 -9.49 8.11
CA GLU A 113 13.40 -9.17 8.97
C GLU A 113 13.87 -8.71 10.35
N LYS A 114 14.96 -9.29 10.89
CA LYS A 114 15.61 -8.81 12.12
C LYS A 114 16.10 -7.37 11.95
N ARG A 115 16.81 -7.05 10.87
CA ARG A 115 17.26 -5.69 10.57
C ARG A 115 16.07 -4.73 10.41
N LEU A 116 14.97 -5.18 9.80
CA LEU A 116 13.74 -4.40 9.71
C LEU A 116 13.19 -4.07 11.10
N TYR A 117 13.10 -5.06 11.98
CA TYR A 117 12.68 -4.86 13.36
C TYR A 117 13.57 -3.83 14.08
N GLU A 118 14.89 -4.01 14.04
CA GLU A 118 15.85 -3.12 14.68
C GLU A 118 15.75 -1.69 14.14
N ASN A 119 15.62 -1.52 12.84
CA ASN A 119 15.50 -0.21 12.20
C ASN A 119 14.18 0.47 12.58
N ILE A 120 13.07 -0.27 12.61
CA ILE A 120 11.78 0.27 13.04
C ILE A 120 11.84 0.75 14.49
N MET A 121 12.35 -0.09 15.39
CA MET A 121 12.40 0.22 16.83
C MET A 121 13.36 1.37 17.15
N SER A 122 14.41 1.54 16.35
CA SER A 122 15.40 2.62 16.51
C SER A 122 15.12 3.86 15.63
N TYR A 123 13.99 3.93 14.94
CA TYR A 123 13.63 5.04 14.04
C TYR A 123 14.68 5.31 12.97
N ARG A 124 15.25 4.26 12.38
CA ARG A 124 16.23 4.35 11.30
C ARG A 124 15.66 3.85 9.98
N ALA A 125 16.08 4.45 8.88
CA ALA A 125 15.81 3.97 7.55
C ALA A 125 17.03 4.26 6.66
N GLU A 126 17.36 3.32 5.78
CA GLU A 126 18.43 3.48 4.80
C GLU A 126 18.05 4.47 3.70
N TYR A 127 16.80 4.41 3.25
CA TYR A 127 16.21 5.37 2.31
C TYR A 127 14.97 6.00 2.93
N ILE A 128 14.69 7.25 2.57
CA ILE A 128 13.47 7.94 3.00
C ILE A 128 12.26 7.20 2.41
N PRO A 129 11.40 6.59 3.24
CA PRO A 129 10.22 5.91 2.74
C PRO A 129 9.18 6.91 2.23
N TYR A 130 8.37 6.49 1.23
CA TYR A 130 7.32 7.34 0.68
C TYR A 130 6.08 6.53 0.28
N MET A 131 4.93 7.19 0.26
CA MET A 131 3.65 6.59 -0.12
C MET A 131 3.38 6.72 -1.61
N GLY A 132 4.03 5.88 -2.41
CA GLY A 132 3.81 5.73 -3.85
C GLY A 132 4.61 6.68 -4.73
N LYS A 133 4.93 7.89 -4.27
CA LYS A 133 5.78 8.87 -4.98
C LYS A 133 6.69 9.58 -3.99
N ASN A 134 7.85 10.01 -4.45
CA ASN A 134 8.88 10.67 -3.62
C ASN A 134 8.39 11.91 -2.88
N GLU A 135 7.43 12.62 -3.46
CA GLU A 135 6.83 13.82 -2.87
C GLU A 135 5.97 13.52 -1.65
N PHE A 136 5.59 12.27 -1.44
CA PHE A 136 4.76 11.83 -0.32
C PHE A 136 5.58 11.04 0.70
N GLY A 137 6.62 11.68 1.23
CA GLY A 137 7.43 11.12 2.30
C GLY A 137 6.59 10.67 3.49
N VAL A 138 6.97 9.56 4.11
CA VAL A 138 6.28 8.99 5.26
C VAL A 138 7.29 8.65 6.36
N TRP A 139 6.81 8.72 7.59
CA TRP A 139 7.55 8.26 8.75
C TRP A 139 6.60 7.56 9.71
N TRP A 140 7.14 6.77 10.62
CA TRP A 140 6.35 6.07 11.63
C TRP A 140 6.62 6.64 13.02
N ILE A 141 5.64 6.44 13.90
CA ILE A 141 5.70 6.89 15.29
C ILE A 141 5.29 5.75 16.22
N ASN A 142 5.86 5.75 17.42
CA ASN A 142 5.49 4.84 18.51
C ASN A 142 5.42 3.35 18.08
N PRO A 143 6.50 2.78 17.52
CA PRO A 143 6.53 1.36 17.24
C PRO A 143 6.34 0.58 18.54
N THR A 144 5.48 -0.43 18.48
CA THR A 144 5.12 -1.24 19.66
C THR A 144 5.29 -2.70 19.33
N GLU A 145 5.95 -3.42 20.20
CA GLU A 145 6.04 -4.88 20.12
C GLU A 145 4.85 -5.52 20.85
N TYR A 146 4.31 -6.57 20.27
CA TYR A 146 3.27 -7.39 20.86
C TYR A 146 3.86 -8.76 21.20
N SER A 147 3.74 -9.18 22.46
CA SER A 147 4.27 -10.46 22.94
C SER A 147 3.44 -11.66 22.45
N GLU A 148 2.20 -11.43 22.07
CA GLU A 148 1.28 -12.50 21.68
C GLU A 148 0.50 -12.12 20.42
N PHE A 149 0.31 -13.11 19.54
CA PHE A 149 -0.73 -13.08 18.53
C PHE A 149 -1.54 -14.39 18.60
N LYS A 150 -2.83 -14.33 18.29
CA LYS A 150 -3.71 -15.50 18.29
C LYS A 150 -4.23 -15.75 16.88
N ALA A 151 -4.25 -17.02 16.49
CA ALA A 151 -4.92 -17.41 15.26
C ALA A 151 -6.40 -17.02 15.35
N PHE A 152 -6.91 -16.47 14.26
CA PHE A 152 -8.30 -16.06 14.17
C PHE A 152 -9.18 -17.25 13.76
N HIS A 153 -10.30 -17.42 14.45
CA HIS A 153 -11.29 -18.45 14.13
C HIS A 153 -12.61 -17.81 13.70
N PHE A 154 -13.09 -18.15 12.51
CA PHE A 154 -14.31 -17.60 11.89
C PHE A 154 -15.61 -18.20 12.46
N ASN A 155 -15.68 -18.53 13.73
CA ASN A 155 -16.81 -19.20 14.37
C ASN A 155 -17.74 -18.28 15.18
N ARG A 156 -17.48 -16.98 15.19
CA ARG A 156 -18.28 -15.98 15.93
C ARG A 156 -18.41 -14.71 15.09
N ASP A 157 -19.33 -13.85 15.47
CA ASP A 157 -19.42 -12.51 14.91
C ASP A 157 -18.15 -11.73 15.21
N PHE A 158 -17.59 -11.08 14.19
CA PHE A 158 -16.35 -10.33 14.29
C PHE A 158 -16.36 -9.13 13.36
N LYS A 159 -15.50 -8.18 13.67
CA LYS A 159 -15.23 -7.00 12.83
C LYS A 159 -13.79 -7.04 12.39
N ILE A 160 -13.56 -6.99 11.07
CA ILE A 160 -12.22 -6.82 10.50
C ILE A 160 -11.96 -5.32 10.33
N SER A 161 -10.85 -4.84 10.87
CA SER A 161 -10.42 -3.44 10.76
C SER A 161 -9.23 -3.25 9.82
N SER A 162 -8.92 -4.24 8.98
CA SER A 162 -7.82 -4.23 8.04
C SER A 162 -8.26 -4.69 6.65
N LEU A 163 -7.39 -4.47 5.65
CA LEU A 163 -7.56 -5.10 4.34
C LEU A 163 -7.44 -6.62 4.45
N PHE A 164 -8.27 -7.34 3.74
CA PHE A 164 -8.19 -8.79 3.59
C PHE A 164 -8.49 -9.20 2.14
N ARG A 165 -8.08 -10.40 1.76
CA ARG A 165 -8.38 -10.91 0.42
C ARG A 165 -9.81 -11.46 0.40
N LYS A 166 -10.56 -11.11 -0.62
CA LYS A 166 -11.94 -11.58 -0.82
C LYS A 166 -12.05 -13.11 -0.76
N ASN A 167 -11.09 -13.80 -1.36
CA ASN A 167 -11.10 -15.26 -1.42
C ASN A 167 -10.84 -15.94 -0.08
N ASP A 168 -10.21 -15.25 0.88
CA ASP A 168 -9.98 -15.75 2.23
C ASP A 168 -11.25 -15.62 3.08
N ALA A 169 -12.16 -14.78 2.68
CA ALA A 169 -13.45 -14.58 3.32
C ALA A 169 -14.55 -15.26 2.51
N VAL A 170 -14.56 -16.57 2.48
CA VAL A 170 -15.69 -17.36 1.94
C VAL A 170 -16.85 -17.22 2.90
N SER A 171 -17.62 -16.16 2.77
CA SER A 171 -18.76 -15.96 3.63
C SER A 171 -20.02 -15.73 2.83
N LYS A 172 -21.09 -16.34 3.31
CA LYS A 172 -22.47 -16.10 2.89
C LYS A 172 -22.88 -14.61 3.05
N TYR A 173 -22.10 -13.80 3.74
CA TYR A 173 -22.43 -12.43 4.18
C TYR A 173 -21.80 -11.33 3.32
N ILE A 174 -20.74 -11.60 2.61
CA ILE A 174 -20.04 -10.59 1.78
C ILE A 174 -20.73 -10.38 0.44
N VAL A 175 -21.59 -11.27 0.00
CA VAL A 175 -22.21 -11.27 -1.34
C VAL A 175 -23.29 -10.19 -1.51
N LYS A 176 -23.70 -9.51 -0.48
CA LYS A 176 -24.76 -8.50 -0.54
C LYS A 176 -24.29 -7.05 -0.64
N SER A 177 -23.01 -6.77 -0.81
CA SER A 177 -22.61 -5.42 -1.18
C SER A 177 -23.05 -5.18 -2.63
N SER A 178 -23.87 -4.18 -2.79
CA SER A 178 -24.50 -3.71 -4.03
C SER A 178 -23.52 -3.08 -5.03
N LEU A 179 -22.37 -3.69 -5.29
CA LEU A 179 -21.41 -3.28 -6.30
C LEU A 179 -21.32 -4.33 -7.43
N PRO A 180 -22.32 -4.41 -8.31
CA PRO A 180 -22.33 -5.38 -9.41
C PRO A 180 -21.29 -5.09 -10.49
N LEU A 181 -20.71 -3.88 -10.54
CA LEU A 181 -19.85 -3.44 -11.62
C LEU A 181 -18.44 -4.03 -11.60
N PHE A 182 -17.95 -4.51 -10.47
CA PHE A 182 -16.59 -5.06 -10.34
C PHE A 182 -16.53 -6.58 -10.22
N ALA A 183 -17.67 -7.24 -10.10
CA ALA A 183 -17.75 -8.70 -9.91
C ALA A 183 -17.53 -9.52 -11.20
N LYS A 184 -17.45 -8.90 -12.36
CA LYS A 184 -17.36 -9.58 -13.67
C LYS A 184 -16.01 -9.46 -14.37
N ARG A 185 -15.04 -8.77 -13.80
CA ARG A 185 -13.70 -8.70 -14.37
C ARG A 185 -12.77 -9.64 -13.61
N ASP A 186 -12.58 -10.79 -14.20
CA ASP A 186 -11.49 -11.73 -14.03
C ASP A 186 -11.15 -12.19 -12.59
N GLU A 187 -10.86 -13.46 -12.47
CA GLU A 187 -10.40 -14.24 -11.32
C GLU A 187 -9.17 -13.67 -10.56
N LYS A 188 -8.86 -12.39 -10.72
CA LYS A 188 -7.80 -11.72 -9.99
C LYS A 188 -8.27 -11.42 -8.57
N PRO A 189 -7.40 -11.59 -7.56
CA PRO A 189 -7.75 -11.30 -6.17
C PRO A 189 -8.18 -9.85 -6.03
N THR A 190 -9.44 -9.63 -5.73
CA THR A 190 -10.00 -8.31 -5.49
C THR A 190 -10.02 -8.04 -4.00
N PHE A 191 -9.42 -6.94 -3.57
CA PHE A 191 -9.52 -6.47 -2.19
C PHE A 191 -10.85 -5.75 -2.00
N ILE A 192 -11.59 -6.12 -0.97
CA ILE A 192 -12.80 -5.42 -0.55
C ILE A 192 -12.45 -4.56 0.65
N TYR A 193 -12.84 -3.30 0.60
CA TYR A 193 -12.72 -2.33 1.67
C TYR A 193 -14.05 -2.25 2.41
N PHE A 194 -14.03 -2.36 3.72
CA PHE A 194 -15.15 -2.06 4.61
C PHE A 194 -14.78 -0.96 5.57
#